data_01ea33004e68efae767a2164ab63d99d
#
_entry.id   01ea33004e68efae767a2164ab63d99d
#
_cell.length_a   1.000
_cell.length_b   1.000
_cell.length_c   1.000
_cell.angle_alpha   90.00
_cell.angle_beta   90.00
_cell.angle_gamma   90.00
#
_symmetry.space_group_name_H-M   'P 1'
#
loop_
_entity.id
_entity.type
_entity.pdbx_description
1 polymer ?
#
loop_
_entity_poly.entity_id
_entity_poly.type
_entity_poly.pdbx_seq_one_letter_code
_entity_poly.pdbx_strand_id
1 'polypeptide(L)'
;MAIYHLSIKIISRGKNKSAVAASAYRSGEKIKNEYDGIVHDFTRKGGIAHTEILLPQNAPQEFSDRGTLWNSVEKIEKSKNSQLAREIEVALPKELDREKQIELVREYVKENFVKVGMCADIALHDKNDGNPHAHILLTMRPLNEDTTWGAKSKKEYILDENGEKVKLKNGNYKTRKINTVDWNEQDKAEHWRKAWEDITNKYLEENSIQDKVDHRSYQRQGIEQIPTIHLGVSATQMEKKGIATDRGNINREIRKQNRLLQEIKLRIKALLNWIRGIGKEEKQRAKIQNPPSHKKKICYQFLKILSAKTQIRIMQT
;
A
#
# COMPACT_ATOMS: atom_id res chain seq x y z
N MET A 1 -7.02 -10.07 13.66
CA MET A 1 -5.79 -9.28 13.56
C MET A 1 -5.85 -8.48 12.26
N ALA A 2 -5.92 -7.18 12.37
CA ALA A 2 -5.98 -6.27 11.23
C ALA A 2 -4.69 -6.39 10.37
N ILE A 3 -4.85 -6.37 9.06
CA ILE A 3 -3.75 -6.52 8.10
C ILE A 3 -3.60 -5.21 7.33
N TYR A 4 -2.37 -4.67 7.28
CA TYR A 4 -2.06 -3.55 6.41
C TYR A 4 -1.85 -4.04 4.97
N HIS A 5 -2.58 -3.45 4.04
CA HIS A 5 -2.27 -3.53 2.61
C HIS A 5 -2.68 -2.23 1.93
N LEU A 6 -1.78 -1.67 1.14
CA LEU A 6 -2.07 -0.59 0.20
C LEU A 6 -1.21 -0.77 -1.04
N SER A 7 -1.84 -0.96 -2.18
CA SER A 7 -1.17 -0.99 -3.48
C SER A 7 -1.61 0.20 -4.34
N ILE A 8 -0.67 0.73 -5.13
CA ILE A 8 -0.92 1.84 -6.05
C ILE A 8 -0.56 1.38 -7.45
N LYS A 9 -1.50 1.51 -8.38
CA LYS A 9 -1.33 1.10 -9.78
C LYS A 9 -1.78 2.22 -10.70
N ILE A 10 -1.14 2.34 -11.87
CA ILE A 10 -1.58 3.25 -12.92
C ILE A 10 -2.28 2.46 -14.03
N ILE A 11 -3.47 2.90 -14.37
CA ILE A 11 -4.22 2.43 -15.53
C ILE A 11 -3.82 3.32 -16.69
N SER A 12 -3.20 2.74 -17.71
CA SER A 12 -2.71 3.49 -18.86
C SER A 12 -3.08 2.81 -20.17
N ARG A 13 -3.40 3.62 -21.18
CA ARG A 13 -3.74 3.14 -22.51
C ARG A 13 -2.58 2.39 -23.17
N GLY A 14 -1.35 2.81 -22.96
CA GLY A 14 -0.15 2.11 -23.46
C GLY A 14 0.06 0.70 -22.93
N LYS A 15 -0.66 0.32 -21.87
CA LYS A 15 -0.72 -1.06 -21.35
C LYS A 15 -2.03 -1.78 -21.74
N ASN A 16 -2.70 -1.32 -22.79
CA ASN A 16 -4.00 -1.82 -23.26
C ASN A 16 -5.06 -1.87 -22.14
N LYS A 17 -5.07 -0.85 -21.26
CA LYS A 17 -6.05 -0.73 -20.19
C LYS A 17 -6.94 0.46 -20.45
N SER A 18 -8.20 0.34 -20.03
CA SER A 18 -9.22 1.38 -20.08
C SER A 18 -9.68 1.75 -18.68
N ALA A 19 -9.93 3.04 -18.43
CA ALA A 19 -10.50 3.52 -17.18
C ALA A 19 -11.96 3.10 -17.07
N VAL A 20 -12.73 3.14 -18.19
CA VAL A 20 -14.12 2.67 -18.26
C VAL A 20 -14.21 1.18 -17.92
N ALA A 21 -13.37 0.33 -18.54
CA ALA A 21 -13.32 -1.09 -18.22
C ALA A 21 -12.98 -1.37 -16.76
N ALA A 22 -12.03 -0.57 -16.22
CA ALA A 22 -11.59 -0.69 -14.84
C ALA A 22 -12.70 -0.34 -13.85
N SER A 23 -13.43 0.75 -14.09
CA SER A 23 -14.57 1.16 -13.27
C SER A 23 -15.71 0.16 -13.36
N ALA A 24 -16.15 -0.23 -14.57
CA ALA A 24 -17.19 -1.23 -14.78
C ALA A 24 -16.89 -2.55 -14.07
N TYR A 25 -15.64 -3.03 -14.14
CA TYR A 25 -15.23 -4.25 -13.45
C TYR A 25 -15.32 -4.14 -11.92
N ARG A 26 -14.96 -2.98 -11.35
CA ARG A 26 -14.96 -2.78 -9.89
C ARG A 26 -16.36 -2.55 -9.35
N SER A 27 -17.15 -1.76 -10.03
CA SER A 27 -18.54 -1.47 -9.63
C SER A 27 -19.51 -2.60 -9.95
N GLY A 28 -19.16 -3.55 -10.86
CA GLY A 28 -20.06 -4.59 -11.34
C GLY A 28 -21.14 -4.05 -12.27
N GLU A 29 -20.86 -2.97 -12.95
CA GLU A 29 -21.81 -2.31 -13.86
C GLU A 29 -21.57 -2.68 -15.32
N LYS A 30 -22.53 -2.32 -16.16
CA LYS A 30 -22.42 -2.39 -17.61
C LYS A 30 -22.20 -0.98 -18.15
N ILE A 31 -21.00 -0.71 -18.66
CA ILE A 31 -20.62 0.60 -19.16
C ILE A 31 -20.06 0.46 -20.59
N LYS A 32 -20.56 1.30 -21.51
CA LYS A 32 -20.01 1.41 -22.86
C LYS A 32 -18.81 2.36 -22.84
N ASN A 33 -17.69 1.93 -23.37
CA ASN A 33 -16.53 2.79 -23.62
C ASN A 33 -16.74 3.49 -24.99
N GLU A 34 -16.88 4.80 -24.97
CA GLU A 34 -17.09 5.61 -26.18
C GLU A 34 -15.85 5.74 -27.05
N TYR A 35 -14.65 5.53 -26.46
CA TYR A 35 -13.37 5.62 -27.17
C TYR A 35 -13.17 4.50 -28.21
N ASP A 36 -13.58 3.27 -27.88
CA ASP A 36 -13.42 2.09 -28.73
C ASP A 36 -14.74 1.39 -29.07
N GLY A 37 -15.87 1.87 -28.52
CA GLY A 37 -17.21 1.33 -28.73
C GLY A 37 -17.50 0.04 -27.97
N ILE A 38 -16.54 -0.48 -27.17
CA ILE A 38 -16.67 -1.75 -26.46
C ILE A 38 -17.61 -1.58 -25.25
N VAL A 39 -18.52 -2.50 -25.08
CA VAL A 39 -19.40 -2.58 -23.91
C VAL A 39 -18.77 -3.52 -22.88
N HIS A 40 -18.43 -3.00 -21.72
CA HIS A 40 -17.93 -3.76 -20.60
C HIS A 40 -19.09 -4.11 -19.66
N ASP A 41 -19.48 -5.38 -19.62
CA ASP A 41 -20.61 -5.88 -18.83
C ASP A 41 -20.09 -6.79 -17.71
N PHE A 42 -20.16 -6.31 -16.47
CA PHE A 42 -19.76 -7.04 -15.28
C PHE A 42 -20.92 -7.21 -14.29
N THR A 43 -22.17 -7.08 -14.73
CA THR A 43 -23.38 -7.19 -13.88
C THR A 43 -23.51 -8.52 -13.17
N ARG A 44 -22.86 -9.58 -13.69
CA ARG A 44 -22.83 -10.93 -13.05
C ARG A 44 -21.77 -11.07 -11.96
N LYS A 45 -20.95 -10.02 -11.73
CA LYS A 45 -19.87 -10.07 -10.73
C LYS A 45 -20.45 -9.99 -9.33
N GLY A 46 -20.21 -11.02 -8.53
CA GLY A 46 -20.57 -11.03 -7.12
C GLY A 46 -19.48 -10.46 -6.20
N GLY A 47 -19.85 -10.24 -4.93
CA GLY A 47 -18.93 -9.80 -3.89
C GLY A 47 -18.67 -8.29 -3.88
N ILE A 48 -19.54 -7.50 -4.50
CA ILE A 48 -19.51 -6.03 -4.43
C ILE A 48 -20.44 -5.63 -3.28
N ALA A 49 -19.87 -5.04 -2.24
CA ALA A 49 -20.56 -4.71 -1.01
C ALA A 49 -21.05 -3.26 -0.97
N HIS A 50 -20.33 -2.33 -1.63
CA HIS A 50 -20.69 -0.93 -1.71
C HIS A 50 -19.98 -0.27 -2.88
N THR A 51 -20.63 0.70 -3.52
CA THR A 51 -20.01 1.55 -4.54
C THR A 51 -20.50 2.98 -4.42
N GLU A 52 -19.59 3.96 -4.58
CA GLU A 52 -19.97 5.38 -4.61
C GLU A 52 -18.94 6.19 -5.39
N ILE A 53 -19.36 7.36 -5.87
CA ILE A 53 -18.47 8.37 -6.46
C ILE A 53 -18.44 9.58 -5.54
N LEU A 54 -17.22 10.01 -5.22
CA LEU A 54 -16.97 11.24 -4.47
C LEU A 54 -16.35 12.29 -5.38
N LEU A 55 -16.97 13.46 -5.45
CA LEU A 55 -16.60 14.54 -6.33
C LEU A 55 -16.03 15.73 -5.56
N PRO A 56 -14.97 16.40 -6.07
CA PRO A 56 -14.58 17.70 -5.55
C PRO A 56 -15.65 18.76 -5.88
N GLN A 57 -15.63 19.85 -5.13
CA GLN A 57 -16.65 20.89 -5.19
C GLN A 57 -16.86 21.50 -6.59
N ASN A 58 -15.78 21.58 -7.38
CA ASN A 58 -15.76 22.10 -8.74
C ASN A 58 -16.01 21.05 -9.83
N ALA A 59 -16.45 19.83 -9.46
CA ALA A 59 -16.77 18.82 -10.46
C ALA A 59 -18.19 19.00 -10.99
N PRO A 60 -18.41 18.72 -12.30
CA PRO A 60 -19.76 18.65 -12.86
C PRO A 60 -20.58 17.58 -12.10
N GLN A 61 -21.85 17.90 -11.78
CA GLN A 61 -22.74 16.97 -11.10
C GLN A 61 -22.96 15.67 -11.88
N GLU A 62 -22.89 15.73 -13.21
CA GLU A 62 -23.00 14.57 -14.10
C GLU A 62 -21.90 13.53 -13.92
N PHE A 63 -20.77 13.91 -13.32
CA PHE A 63 -19.69 12.96 -12.97
C PHE A 63 -20.06 12.02 -11.81
N SER A 64 -21.23 12.21 -11.19
CA SER A 64 -21.80 11.19 -10.31
C SER A 64 -22.20 9.91 -11.04
N ASP A 65 -22.38 9.95 -12.35
CA ASP A 65 -22.50 8.78 -13.21
C ASP A 65 -21.13 8.27 -13.69
N ARG A 66 -20.86 6.99 -13.45
CA ARG A 66 -19.57 6.35 -13.78
C ARG A 66 -19.27 6.37 -15.27
N GLY A 67 -20.29 6.11 -16.09
CA GLY A 67 -20.15 6.10 -17.53
C GLY A 67 -19.69 7.47 -18.03
N THR A 68 -20.36 8.52 -17.59
CA THR A 68 -20.04 9.91 -17.91
C THR A 68 -18.65 10.32 -17.44
N LEU A 69 -18.33 10.05 -16.18
CA LEU A 69 -17.00 10.40 -15.61
C LEU A 69 -15.87 9.75 -16.40
N TRP A 70 -15.89 8.42 -16.54
CA TRP A 70 -14.74 7.70 -17.10
C TRP A 70 -14.65 7.80 -18.62
N ASN A 71 -15.75 7.97 -19.35
CA ASN A 71 -15.73 8.33 -20.77
C ASN A 71 -15.17 9.75 -20.99
N SER A 72 -15.50 10.69 -20.13
CA SER A 72 -14.93 12.05 -20.15
C SER A 72 -13.40 12.01 -19.98
N VAL A 73 -12.88 11.17 -19.07
CA VAL A 73 -11.44 10.94 -18.90
C VAL A 73 -10.80 10.31 -20.13
N GLU A 74 -11.40 9.26 -20.70
CA GLU A 74 -10.89 8.63 -21.92
C GLU A 74 -10.83 9.60 -23.10
N LYS A 75 -11.84 10.47 -23.24
CA LYS A 75 -11.96 11.47 -24.30
C LYS A 75 -10.89 12.56 -24.22
N ILE A 76 -10.57 13.08 -23.02
CA ILE A 76 -9.56 14.13 -22.85
C ILE A 76 -8.13 13.61 -23.00
N GLU A 77 -7.90 12.34 -22.73
CA GLU A 77 -6.59 11.71 -22.78
C GLU A 77 -6.26 11.19 -24.19
N LYS A 78 -5.71 12.04 -25.05
CA LYS A 78 -5.49 11.76 -26.48
C LYS A 78 -4.27 10.91 -26.81
N SER A 79 -3.25 10.87 -25.93
CA SER A 79 -2.00 10.17 -26.23
C SER A 79 -2.16 8.64 -26.10
N LYS A 80 -1.47 7.88 -26.97
CA LYS A 80 -1.41 6.41 -26.91
C LYS A 80 -0.85 5.90 -25.57
N ASN A 81 -0.03 6.66 -24.87
CA ASN A 81 0.58 6.29 -23.59
C ASN A 81 -0.05 7.04 -22.41
N SER A 82 -1.23 7.63 -22.58
CA SER A 82 -1.89 8.37 -21.49
C SER A 82 -2.11 7.51 -20.27
N GLN A 83 -1.78 8.08 -19.10
CA GLN A 83 -2.26 7.61 -17.83
C GLN A 83 -3.72 8.05 -17.67
N LEU A 84 -4.63 7.10 -17.57
CA LEU A 84 -6.08 7.32 -17.54
C LEU A 84 -6.58 7.49 -16.11
N ALA A 85 -6.15 6.58 -15.23
CA ALA A 85 -6.57 6.58 -13.84
C ALA A 85 -5.44 6.06 -12.93
N ARG A 86 -5.50 6.44 -11.66
CA ARG A 86 -4.76 5.79 -10.58
C ARG A 86 -5.71 4.91 -9.79
N GLU A 87 -5.32 3.69 -9.56
CA GLU A 87 -6.00 2.79 -8.66
C GLU A 87 -5.23 2.66 -7.36
N ILE A 88 -5.93 2.81 -6.25
CA ILE A 88 -5.47 2.44 -4.92
C ILE A 88 -6.35 1.30 -4.43
N GLU A 89 -5.72 0.22 -3.99
CA GLU A 89 -6.37 -0.94 -3.41
C GLU A 89 -5.92 -1.07 -1.96
N VAL A 90 -6.86 -1.12 -1.03
CA VAL A 90 -6.60 -1.18 0.41
C VAL A 90 -7.33 -2.35 1.05
N ALA A 91 -6.68 -3.02 2.01
CA ALA A 91 -7.36 -4.01 2.86
C ALA A 91 -8.19 -3.29 3.92
N LEU A 92 -9.38 -3.80 4.18
CA LEU A 92 -10.26 -3.30 5.23
C LEU A 92 -10.14 -4.17 6.48
N PRO A 93 -10.10 -3.58 7.69
CA PRO A 93 -10.16 -4.35 8.92
C PRO A 93 -11.46 -5.14 8.98
N LYS A 94 -11.38 -6.46 9.05
CA LYS A 94 -12.55 -7.34 9.21
C LYS A 94 -13.19 -7.22 10.60
N GLU A 95 -12.46 -6.64 11.54
CA GLU A 95 -12.87 -6.34 12.91
C GLU A 95 -13.89 -5.20 12.98
N LEU A 96 -13.95 -4.36 11.95
CA LEU A 96 -14.96 -3.30 11.79
C LEU A 96 -16.18 -3.84 11.06
N ASP A 97 -17.36 -3.38 11.45
CA ASP A 97 -18.59 -3.65 10.69
C ASP A 97 -18.57 -2.94 9.32
N ARG A 98 -19.53 -3.27 8.47
CA ARG A 98 -19.60 -2.75 7.10
C ARG A 98 -19.76 -1.23 7.03
N GLU A 99 -20.55 -0.66 7.92
CA GLU A 99 -20.81 0.78 7.97
C GLU A 99 -19.52 1.53 8.33
N LYS A 100 -18.79 1.04 9.33
CA LYS A 100 -17.49 1.59 9.72
C LYS A 100 -16.42 1.43 8.65
N GLN A 101 -16.42 0.31 7.91
CA GLN A 101 -15.53 0.13 6.78
C GLN A 101 -15.81 1.15 5.66
N ILE A 102 -17.08 1.44 5.37
CA ILE A 102 -17.48 2.45 4.37
C ILE A 102 -17.09 3.85 4.86
N GLU A 103 -17.37 4.20 6.12
CA GLU A 103 -16.99 5.48 6.71
C GLU A 103 -15.47 5.70 6.66
N LEU A 104 -14.69 4.69 7.04
CA LEU A 104 -13.22 4.71 7.01
C LEU A 104 -12.69 5.03 5.59
N VAL A 105 -13.16 4.30 4.57
CA VAL A 105 -12.72 4.53 3.19
C VAL A 105 -13.16 5.91 2.70
N ARG A 106 -14.38 6.31 3.01
CA ARG A 106 -14.94 7.61 2.60
C ARG A 106 -14.13 8.77 3.22
N GLU A 107 -13.80 8.71 4.51
CA GLU A 107 -12.99 9.73 5.18
C GLU A 107 -11.58 9.77 4.57
N TYR A 108 -10.93 8.62 4.41
CA TYR A 108 -9.61 8.54 3.76
C TYR A 108 -9.60 9.17 2.38
N VAL A 109 -10.59 8.85 1.55
CA VAL A 109 -10.69 9.33 0.16
C VAL A 109 -10.97 10.83 0.12
N LYS A 110 -11.87 11.32 0.95
CA LYS A 110 -12.19 12.75 1.03
C LYS A 110 -10.97 13.58 1.41
N GLU A 111 -10.25 13.17 2.45
CA GLU A 111 -9.12 13.93 2.98
C GLU A 111 -7.91 13.94 2.04
N ASN A 112 -7.61 12.81 1.41
CA ASN A 112 -6.36 12.66 0.66
C ASN A 112 -6.49 12.89 -0.84
N PHE A 113 -7.70 12.80 -1.41
CA PHE A 113 -7.89 12.85 -2.87
C PHE A 113 -8.93 13.86 -3.31
N VAL A 114 -10.13 13.83 -2.72
CA VAL A 114 -11.22 14.72 -3.15
C VAL A 114 -10.92 16.17 -2.81
N LYS A 115 -10.42 16.45 -1.62
CA LYS A 115 -10.04 17.81 -1.19
C LYS A 115 -8.94 18.44 -2.05
N VAL A 116 -8.08 17.62 -2.66
CA VAL A 116 -7.03 18.10 -3.57
C VAL A 116 -7.47 18.13 -5.05
N GLY A 117 -8.76 17.86 -5.31
CA GLY A 117 -9.38 18.03 -6.64
C GLY A 117 -9.48 16.78 -7.51
N MET A 118 -9.27 15.58 -6.96
CA MET A 118 -9.50 14.33 -7.70
C MET A 118 -10.96 13.89 -7.57
N CYS A 119 -11.57 13.42 -8.68
CA CYS A 119 -12.76 12.59 -8.59
C CYS A 119 -12.36 11.18 -8.19
N ALA A 120 -13.10 10.57 -7.29
CA ALA A 120 -12.84 9.25 -6.77
C ALA A 120 -14.05 8.33 -6.95
N ASP A 121 -13.83 7.17 -7.56
CA ASP A 121 -14.81 6.09 -7.72
C ASP A 121 -14.40 4.93 -6.81
N ILE A 122 -15.22 4.63 -5.82
CA ILE A 122 -14.96 3.67 -4.75
C ILE A 122 -15.80 2.42 -4.98
N ALA A 123 -15.20 1.26 -4.81
CA ALA A 123 -15.89 -0.03 -4.77
C ALA A 123 -15.32 -0.90 -3.65
N LEU A 124 -16.15 -1.27 -2.68
CA LEU A 124 -15.83 -2.21 -1.62
C LEU A 124 -16.18 -3.62 -2.07
N HIS A 125 -15.24 -4.52 -1.96
CA HIS A 125 -15.41 -5.92 -2.29
C HIS A 125 -15.27 -6.79 -1.04
N ASP A 126 -16.23 -7.69 -0.88
CA ASP A 126 -16.21 -8.72 0.14
C ASP A 126 -16.93 -9.97 -0.35
N LYS A 127 -16.23 -11.06 -0.42
CA LYS A 127 -16.77 -12.39 -0.79
C LYS A 127 -17.01 -13.27 0.42
N ASN A 128 -16.96 -12.70 1.62
CA ASN A 128 -16.99 -13.44 2.89
C ASN A 128 -15.86 -14.48 3.01
N ASP A 129 -14.74 -14.24 2.31
CA ASP A 129 -13.54 -15.09 2.36
C ASP A 129 -12.49 -14.59 3.35
N GLY A 130 -12.86 -13.60 4.17
CA GLY A 130 -12.01 -13.00 5.19
C GLY A 130 -11.01 -11.96 4.67
N ASN A 131 -11.20 -11.47 3.45
CA ASN A 131 -10.35 -10.45 2.81
C ASN A 131 -11.20 -9.28 2.25
N PRO A 132 -11.95 -8.54 3.09
CA PRO A 132 -12.63 -7.34 2.64
C PRO A 132 -11.60 -6.30 2.20
N HIS A 133 -11.84 -5.67 1.04
CA HIS A 133 -10.92 -4.68 0.48
C HIS A 133 -11.68 -3.63 -0.34
N ALA A 134 -11.08 -2.46 -0.47
CA ALA A 134 -11.64 -1.39 -1.30
C ALA A 134 -10.70 -1.07 -2.47
N HIS A 135 -11.32 -0.87 -3.64
CA HIS A 135 -10.70 -0.26 -4.79
C HIS A 135 -11.13 1.19 -4.89
N ILE A 136 -10.18 2.08 -5.03
CA ILE A 136 -10.36 3.51 -5.17
C ILE A 136 -9.75 3.91 -6.52
N LEU A 137 -10.58 4.26 -7.48
CA LEU A 137 -10.15 4.70 -8.80
C LEU A 137 -10.20 6.23 -8.85
N LEU A 138 -9.06 6.85 -9.13
CA LEU A 138 -8.84 8.29 -9.04
C LEU A 138 -8.52 8.89 -10.40
N THR A 139 -9.05 10.07 -10.67
CA THR A 139 -8.69 10.84 -11.86
C THR A 139 -7.26 11.36 -11.77
N MET A 140 -6.60 11.52 -12.93
CA MET A 140 -5.19 11.92 -13.04
C MET A 140 -5.03 13.37 -13.56
N ARG A 141 -6.13 14.10 -13.67
CA ARG A 141 -6.19 15.44 -14.22
C ARG A 141 -7.03 16.32 -13.30
N PRO A 142 -6.58 17.53 -12.95
CA PRO A 142 -7.38 18.44 -12.14
C PRO A 142 -8.56 18.97 -12.95
N LEU A 143 -9.57 19.43 -12.25
CA LEU A 143 -10.66 20.23 -12.82
C LEU A 143 -10.37 21.72 -12.61
N ASN A 144 -10.68 22.53 -13.60
CA ASN A 144 -10.64 23.99 -13.52
C ASN A 144 -11.89 24.50 -12.75
N GLU A 145 -11.90 25.77 -12.41
CA GLU A 145 -13.07 26.42 -11.77
C GLU A 145 -14.32 26.41 -12.66
N ASP A 146 -14.15 26.44 -13.99
CA ASP A 146 -15.23 26.31 -14.98
C ASP A 146 -15.67 24.86 -15.24
N THR A 147 -15.32 23.95 -14.37
CA THR A 147 -15.64 22.52 -14.44
C THR A 147 -14.98 21.73 -15.59
N THR A 148 -14.17 22.37 -16.41
CA THR A 148 -13.43 21.71 -17.50
C THR A 148 -12.18 20.99 -16.99
N TRP A 149 -11.69 20.00 -17.75
CA TRP A 149 -10.44 19.31 -17.41
C TRP A 149 -9.22 20.23 -17.59
N GLY A 150 -8.49 20.47 -16.53
CA GLY A 150 -7.22 21.19 -16.54
C GLY A 150 -6.08 20.38 -17.16
N ALA A 151 -4.96 21.02 -17.42
CA ALA A 151 -3.77 20.37 -17.95
C ALA A 151 -2.98 19.65 -16.84
N LYS A 152 -2.44 18.43 -17.09
CA LYS A 152 -1.54 17.72 -16.15
C LYS A 152 -0.19 18.41 -15.99
N SER A 153 0.22 19.15 -17.01
CA SER A 153 1.51 19.88 -17.01
C SER A 153 1.44 21.05 -17.96
N LYS A 154 2.26 22.07 -17.69
CA LYS A 154 2.45 23.24 -18.53
C LYS A 154 3.91 23.37 -18.93
N LYS A 155 4.18 24.07 -20.04
CA LYS A 155 5.52 24.49 -20.42
C LYS A 155 5.82 25.83 -19.73
N GLU A 156 6.99 25.90 -19.10
CA GLU A 156 7.53 27.13 -18.56
C GLU A 156 8.78 27.51 -19.33
N TYR A 157 8.90 28.77 -19.71
CA TYR A 157 10.09 29.25 -20.39
C TYR A 157 11.24 29.39 -19.40
N ILE A 158 12.43 28.96 -19.81
CA ILE A 158 13.64 29.19 -19.02
C ILE A 158 14.11 30.57 -19.34
N LEU A 159 14.29 31.39 -18.30
CA LEU A 159 14.80 32.77 -18.39
C LEU A 159 16.30 32.77 -18.13
N ASP A 160 17.01 33.71 -18.74
CA ASP A 160 18.41 34.02 -18.44
C ASP A 160 18.55 34.96 -17.23
N GLU A 161 19.77 35.39 -16.94
CA GLU A 161 20.07 36.28 -15.81
C GLU A 161 19.41 37.68 -15.93
N ASN A 162 19.00 38.06 -17.13
CA ASN A 162 18.32 39.33 -17.41
C ASN A 162 16.79 39.19 -17.42
N GLY A 163 16.28 37.99 -17.20
CA GLY A 163 14.85 37.68 -17.24
C GLY A 163 14.29 37.47 -18.65
N GLU A 164 15.15 37.34 -19.66
CA GLU A 164 14.75 37.08 -21.05
C GLU A 164 14.66 35.56 -21.34
N LYS A 165 13.77 35.20 -22.28
CA LYS A 165 13.59 33.81 -22.67
C LYS A 165 14.81 33.26 -23.42
N VAL A 166 15.44 32.22 -22.91
CA VAL A 166 16.61 31.59 -23.55
C VAL A 166 16.20 30.93 -24.88
N LYS A 167 16.90 31.32 -25.97
CA LYS A 167 16.72 30.72 -27.30
C LYS A 167 17.66 29.53 -27.51
N LEU A 168 17.14 28.48 -28.14
CA LEU A 168 17.91 27.34 -28.62
C LEU A 168 18.55 27.67 -29.99
N LYS A 169 19.54 26.88 -30.40
CA LYS A 169 20.21 27.01 -31.72
C LYS A 169 19.25 26.92 -32.91
N ASN A 170 18.12 26.27 -32.78
CA ASN A 170 17.07 26.13 -33.79
C ASN A 170 16.04 27.31 -33.79
N GLY A 171 16.29 28.37 -33.02
CA GLY A 171 15.40 29.53 -32.93
C GLY A 171 14.22 29.37 -31.96
N ASN A 172 13.94 28.20 -31.45
CA ASN A 172 12.90 27.98 -30.46
C ASN A 172 13.32 28.43 -29.07
N TYR A 173 12.36 28.76 -28.21
CA TYR A 173 12.64 29.07 -26.80
C TYR A 173 12.84 27.80 -25.99
N LYS A 174 13.84 27.82 -25.11
CA LYS A 174 14.08 26.74 -24.15
C LYS A 174 12.95 26.71 -23.12
N THR A 175 12.33 25.54 -22.96
CA THR A 175 11.24 25.34 -22.01
C THR A 175 11.52 24.14 -21.11
N ARG A 176 10.96 24.18 -19.91
CA ARG A 176 10.86 23.01 -19.05
C ARG A 176 9.40 22.63 -18.84
N LYS A 177 9.14 21.33 -18.67
CA LYS A 177 7.82 20.82 -18.31
C LYS A 177 7.64 20.94 -16.80
N ILE A 178 6.55 21.56 -16.37
CA ILE A 178 6.17 21.65 -14.96
C ILE A 178 4.84 20.91 -14.79
N ASN A 179 4.73 20.09 -13.77
CA ASN A 179 3.47 19.50 -13.39
C ASN A 179 2.55 20.59 -12.80
N THR A 180 1.28 20.55 -13.13
CA THR A 180 0.28 21.50 -12.58
C THR A 180 -0.22 21.06 -11.21
N VAL A 181 -0.07 19.77 -10.90
CA VAL A 181 -0.39 19.13 -9.63
C VAL A 181 0.74 18.18 -9.22
N ASP A 182 0.91 17.98 -7.93
CA ASP A 182 1.96 17.16 -7.32
C ASP A 182 1.61 15.66 -7.21
N TRP A 183 0.50 15.25 -7.79
CA TRP A 183 -0.07 13.91 -7.61
C TRP A 183 0.81 12.75 -8.09
N ASN A 184 1.81 13.03 -8.93
CA ASN A 184 2.77 12.04 -9.44
C ASN A 184 4.15 12.13 -8.76
N GLU A 185 4.30 12.95 -7.73
CA GLU A 185 5.56 13.05 -6.99
C GLU A 185 5.82 11.78 -6.18
N GLN A 186 7.09 11.47 -5.99
CA GLN A 186 7.51 10.18 -5.43
C GLN A 186 7.09 10.01 -3.97
N ASP A 187 7.07 11.09 -3.21
CA ASP A 187 6.71 11.13 -1.80
C ASP A 187 5.20 10.92 -1.55
N LYS A 188 4.34 11.22 -2.54
CA LYS A 188 2.89 11.02 -2.41
C LYS A 188 2.50 9.58 -2.10
N ALA A 189 3.21 8.60 -2.65
CA ALA A 189 2.94 7.20 -2.38
C ALA A 189 3.17 6.84 -0.90
N GLU A 190 4.23 7.39 -0.29
CA GLU A 190 4.51 7.18 1.13
C GLU A 190 3.52 7.94 2.01
N HIS A 191 3.18 9.19 1.63
CA HIS A 191 2.16 9.98 2.30
C HIS A 191 0.82 9.24 2.35
N TRP A 192 0.33 8.71 1.23
CA TRP A 192 -0.94 7.97 1.17
C TRP A 192 -0.91 6.67 1.97
N ARG A 193 0.24 5.97 2.01
CA ARG A 193 0.43 4.79 2.85
C ARG A 193 0.33 5.13 4.33
N LYS A 194 1.02 6.20 4.75
CA LYS A 194 0.99 6.67 6.13
C LYS A 194 -0.41 7.15 6.53
N ALA A 195 -1.08 7.92 5.68
CA ALA A 195 -2.43 8.39 5.91
C ALA A 195 -3.43 7.23 6.06
N TRP A 196 -3.26 6.13 5.27
CA TRP A 196 -4.08 4.94 5.43
C TRP A 196 -3.84 4.21 6.75
N GLU A 197 -2.59 4.11 7.20
CA GLU A 197 -2.26 3.61 8.54
C GLU A 197 -2.94 4.43 9.63
N ASP A 198 -2.76 5.75 9.59
CA ASP A 198 -3.22 6.65 10.65
C ASP A 198 -4.74 6.59 10.81
N ILE A 199 -5.46 6.68 9.70
CA ILE A 199 -6.93 6.64 9.74
C ILE A 199 -7.44 5.24 10.13
N THR A 200 -6.80 4.18 9.66
CA THR A 200 -7.17 2.81 10.04
C THR A 200 -6.99 2.60 11.54
N ASN A 201 -5.85 3.02 12.09
CA ASN A 201 -5.58 2.91 13.51
C ASN A 201 -6.53 3.75 14.38
N LYS A 202 -6.92 4.95 13.89
CA LYS A 202 -7.94 5.78 14.53
C LYS A 202 -9.28 5.02 14.65
N TYR A 203 -9.76 4.44 13.54
CA TYR A 203 -11.03 3.69 13.55
C TYR A 203 -10.97 2.43 14.41
N LEU A 204 -9.85 1.71 14.43
CA LEU A 204 -9.65 0.56 15.32
C LEU A 204 -9.71 0.97 16.78
N GLU A 205 -9.06 2.05 17.17
CA GLU A 205 -9.03 2.56 18.54
C GLU A 205 -10.43 3.07 18.98
N GLU A 206 -11.12 3.84 18.14
CA GLU A 206 -12.49 4.33 18.41
C GLU A 206 -13.48 3.18 18.59
N ASN A 207 -13.25 2.02 17.99
CA ASN A 207 -14.06 0.81 18.15
C ASN A 207 -13.49 -0.17 19.18
N SER A 208 -12.59 0.27 20.07
CA SER A 208 -11.99 -0.52 21.15
C SER A 208 -11.24 -1.78 20.68
N ILE A 209 -10.73 -1.77 19.45
CA ILE A 209 -9.94 -2.85 18.87
C ILE A 209 -8.46 -2.56 19.16
N GLN A 210 -7.78 -3.48 19.84
CA GLN A 210 -6.37 -3.30 20.25
C GLN A 210 -5.37 -3.52 19.12
N ASP A 211 -5.79 -4.11 18.01
CA ASP A 211 -4.93 -4.31 16.85
C ASP A 211 -4.50 -2.97 16.23
N LYS A 212 -3.28 -2.92 15.74
CA LYS A 212 -2.74 -1.77 15.00
C LYS A 212 -2.10 -2.26 13.70
N VAL A 213 -2.17 -1.42 12.67
CA VAL A 213 -1.49 -1.64 11.39
C VAL A 213 -0.32 -0.69 11.25
N ASP A 214 0.69 -1.07 10.45
CA ASP A 214 1.88 -0.28 10.17
C ASP A 214 2.20 -0.37 8.66
N HIS A 215 2.38 0.76 8.00
CA HIS A 215 2.65 0.85 6.55
C HIS A 215 4.09 0.50 6.18
N ARG A 216 5.00 0.52 7.15
CA ARG A 216 6.42 0.29 6.93
C ARG A 216 6.71 -1.19 6.67
N SER A 217 7.75 -1.47 5.89
CA SER A 217 8.25 -2.85 5.74
C SER A 217 8.74 -3.40 7.09
N TYR A 218 8.74 -4.71 7.25
CA TYR A 218 9.29 -5.37 8.46
C TYR A 218 10.69 -4.88 8.82
N GLN A 219 11.54 -4.66 7.82
CA GLN A 219 12.88 -4.11 8.04
C GLN A 219 12.84 -2.71 8.67
N ARG A 220 11.95 -1.82 8.17
CA ARG A 220 11.78 -0.46 8.72
C ARG A 220 11.14 -0.46 10.12
N GLN A 221 10.37 -1.50 10.43
CA GLN A 221 9.78 -1.73 11.76
C GLN A 221 10.77 -2.37 12.74
N GLY A 222 11.96 -2.81 12.30
CA GLY A 222 12.90 -3.58 13.11
C GLY A 222 12.43 -5.01 13.38
N ILE A 223 11.49 -5.53 12.61
CA ILE A 223 10.98 -6.89 12.71
C ILE A 223 11.86 -7.82 11.88
N GLU A 224 12.51 -8.77 12.54
CA GLU A 224 13.42 -9.73 11.90
C GLU A 224 12.68 -10.91 11.24
N GLN A 225 11.50 -10.68 10.67
CA GLN A 225 10.78 -11.71 9.92
C GLN A 225 10.92 -11.46 8.42
N ILE A 226 10.98 -12.54 7.67
CA ILE A 226 10.96 -12.50 6.21
C ILE A 226 9.50 -12.36 5.78
N PRO A 227 9.13 -11.34 4.99
CA PRO A 227 7.78 -11.21 4.46
C PRO A 227 7.47 -12.30 3.44
N THR A 228 6.24 -12.80 3.44
CA THR A 228 5.77 -13.72 2.41
C THR A 228 5.57 -12.97 1.09
N ILE A 229 5.72 -13.69 -0.04
CA ILE A 229 5.47 -13.12 -1.36
C ILE A 229 4.00 -13.29 -1.75
N HIS A 230 3.49 -12.32 -2.52
CA HIS A 230 2.14 -12.40 -3.05
C HIS A 230 2.01 -13.55 -4.07
N LEU A 231 1.07 -14.46 -3.85
CA LEU A 231 0.86 -15.62 -4.70
C LEU A 231 0.36 -15.26 -6.11
N GLY A 232 -0.50 -14.27 -6.21
CA GLY A 232 -1.26 -13.97 -7.42
C GLY A 232 -2.48 -14.89 -7.57
N VAL A 233 -3.41 -14.50 -8.46
CA VAL A 233 -4.71 -15.19 -8.62
C VAL A 233 -4.55 -16.65 -9.00
N SER A 234 -3.75 -16.95 -10.02
CA SER A 234 -3.56 -18.33 -10.53
C SER A 234 -2.97 -19.25 -9.48
N ALA A 235 -1.85 -18.84 -8.83
CA ALA A 235 -1.23 -19.67 -7.79
C ALA A 235 -2.16 -19.85 -6.58
N THR A 236 -2.91 -18.81 -6.18
CA THR A 236 -3.88 -18.91 -5.09
C THR A 236 -4.97 -19.95 -5.40
N GLN A 237 -5.49 -19.97 -6.63
CA GLN A 237 -6.51 -20.94 -7.03
C GLN A 237 -5.95 -22.37 -7.09
N MET A 238 -4.73 -22.54 -7.56
CA MET A 238 -4.06 -23.85 -7.57
C MET A 238 -3.82 -24.35 -6.15
N GLU A 239 -3.27 -23.52 -5.26
CA GLU A 239 -3.04 -23.88 -3.84
C GLU A 239 -4.36 -24.21 -3.11
N LYS A 240 -5.46 -23.51 -3.38
CA LYS A 240 -6.79 -23.84 -2.84
C LYS A 240 -7.30 -25.23 -3.30
N LYS A 241 -6.87 -25.68 -4.48
CA LYS A 241 -7.16 -27.02 -5.02
C LYS A 241 -6.16 -28.09 -4.58
N GLY A 242 -5.22 -27.78 -3.68
CA GLY A 242 -4.18 -28.70 -3.22
C GLY A 242 -3.00 -28.86 -4.19
N ILE A 243 -2.92 -28.06 -5.25
CA ILE A 243 -1.84 -28.12 -6.23
C ILE A 243 -0.73 -27.17 -5.75
N ALA A 244 0.44 -27.73 -5.44
CA ALA A 244 1.59 -26.97 -5.00
C ALA A 244 2.15 -26.10 -6.13
N THR A 245 2.49 -24.85 -5.81
CA THR A 245 3.08 -23.88 -6.73
C THR A 245 4.45 -23.41 -6.23
N ASP A 246 5.32 -22.91 -7.13
CA ASP A 246 6.63 -22.39 -6.74
C ASP A 246 6.50 -21.27 -5.71
N ARG A 247 5.58 -20.33 -5.93
CA ARG A 247 5.32 -19.24 -4.98
C ARG A 247 4.76 -19.73 -3.64
N GLY A 248 3.91 -20.76 -3.68
CA GLY A 248 3.42 -21.43 -2.48
C GLY A 248 4.54 -22.13 -1.71
N ASN A 249 5.46 -22.81 -2.42
CA ASN A 249 6.64 -23.43 -1.83
C ASN A 249 7.56 -22.42 -1.14
N ILE A 250 7.84 -21.30 -1.83
CA ILE A 250 8.62 -20.19 -1.25
C ILE A 250 7.96 -19.70 0.04
N ASN A 251 6.65 -19.49 0.05
CA ASN A 251 5.93 -19.03 1.24
C ASN A 251 5.93 -20.07 2.36
N ARG A 252 5.88 -21.37 2.04
CA ARG A 252 6.03 -22.46 3.03
C ARG A 252 7.41 -22.42 3.68
N GLU A 253 8.47 -22.25 2.89
CA GLU A 253 9.82 -22.15 3.40
C GLU A 253 10.02 -20.88 4.26
N ILE A 254 9.53 -19.73 3.82
CA ILE A 254 9.55 -18.49 4.61
C ILE A 254 8.86 -18.68 5.97
N ARG A 255 7.68 -19.31 6.00
CA ARG A 255 6.96 -19.57 7.26
C ARG A 255 7.77 -20.49 8.17
N LYS A 256 8.43 -21.52 7.61
CA LYS A 256 9.30 -22.42 8.38
C LYS A 256 10.49 -21.69 9.00
N GLN A 257 11.14 -20.83 8.20
CA GLN A 257 12.28 -20.02 8.69
C GLN A 257 11.85 -19.02 9.77
N ASN A 258 10.71 -18.33 9.57
CA ASN A 258 10.17 -17.41 10.56
C ASN A 258 9.78 -18.13 11.88
N ARG A 259 9.22 -19.34 11.79
CA ARG A 259 8.90 -20.16 12.97
C ARG A 259 10.17 -20.53 13.72
N LEU A 260 11.20 -21.02 13.00
CA LEU A 260 12.50 -21.35 13.60
C LEU A 260 13.13 -20.13 14.28
N LEU A 261 13.06 -18.97 13.63
CA LEU A 261 13.55 -17.73 14.23
C LEU A 261 12.84 -17.38 15.55
N GLN A 262 11.52 -17.53 15.59
CA GLN A 262 10.74 -17.33 16.81
C GLN A 262 11.11 -18.32 17.93
N GLU A 263 11.27 -19.60 17.60
CA GLU A 263 11.72 -20.61 18.56
C GLU A 263 13.10 -20.29 19.14
N ILE A 264 14.03 -19.88 18.28
CA ILE A 264 15.37 -19.46 18.72
C ILE A 264 15.29 -18.26 19.66
N LYS A 265 14.47 -17.23 19.33
CA LYS A 265 14.27 -16.05 20.18
C LYS A 265 13.68 -16.42 21.54
N LEU A 266 12.70 -17.32 21.58
CA LEU A 266 12.12 -17.80 22.82
C LEU A 266 13.16 -18.53 23.69
N ARG A 267 13.98 -19.39 23.09
CA ARG A 267 15.07 -20.09 23.79
C ARG A 267 16.12 -19.13 24.33
N ILE A 268 16.52 -18.12 23.54
CA ILE A 268 17.44 -17.07 23.99
C ILE A 268 16.85 -16.30 25.17
N LYS A 269 15.56 -15.90 25.07
CA LYS A 269 14.87 -15.17 26.14
C LYS A 269 14.81 -16.01 27.45
N ALA A 270 14.47 -17.28 27.32
CA ALA A 270 14.46 -18.21 28.47
C ALA A 270 15.84 -18.34 29.10
N LEU A 271 16.89 -18.47 28.28
CA LEU A 271 18.27 -18.56 28.74
C LEU A 271 18.76 -17.29 29.45
N LEU A 272 18.43 -16.12 28.87
CA LEU A 272 18.74 -14.83 29.48
C LEU A 272 18.02 -14.64 30.83
N ASN A 273 16.77 -15.07 30.94
CA ASN A 273 16.04 -15.04 32.21
C ASN A 273 16.65 -15.98 33.25
N TRP A 274 17.08 -17.19 32.85
CA TRP A 274 17.78 -18.13 33.71
C TRP A 274 19.10 -17.55 34.20
N ILE A 275 19.94 -16.95 33.33
CA ILE A 275 21.18 -16.27 33.70
C ILE A 275 20.93 -15.15 34.72
N ARG A 276 19.87 -14.33 34.47
CA ARG A 276 19.46 -13.25 35.39
C ARG A 276 19.02 -13.80 36.75
N GLY A 277 18.36 -14.95 36.77
CA GLY A 277 17.98 -15.67 37.99
C GLY A 277 19.18 -16.11 38.78
N ILE A 278 20.19 -16.75 38.13
CA ILE A 278 21.44 -17.14 38.76
C ILE A 278 22.16 -15.92 39.36
N GLY A 279 22.26 -14.80 38.62
CA GLY A 279 22.90 -13.58 39.11
C GLY A 279 22.19 -12.95 40.33
N LYS A 280 20.87 -13.15 40.47
CA LYS A 280 20.13 -12.75 41.68
C LYS A 280 20.39 -13.68 42.84
N GLU A 281 20.44 -14.99 42.64
CA GLU A 281 20.76 -15.98 43.62
C GLU A 281 22.24 -15.87 44.09
N GLU A 282 23.18 -15.58 43.17
CA GLU A 282 24.59 -15.34 43.52
C GLU A 282 24.78 -14.06 44.33
N LYS A 283 24.04 -12.97 44.00
CA LYS A 283 24.04 -11.76 44.83
C LYS A 283 23.44 -11.98 46.21
N GLN A 284 22.50 -12.89 46.36
CA GLN A 284 21.98 -13.31 47.67
C GLN A 284 22.96 -14.25 48.39
N ARG A 285 23.64 -15.17 47.70
CA ARG A 285 24.64 -16.10 48.28
C ARG A 285 25.99 -15.44 48.56
N ALA A 286 26.41 -14.46 47.74
CA ALA A 286 27.61 -13.65 47.98
C ALA A 286 27.52 -12.79 49.25
N LYS A 287 26.29 -12.55 49.74
CA LYS A 287 26.09 -12.02 51.10
C LYS A 287 26.32 -13.09 52.20
N ILE A 288 26.53 -14.37 51.85
CA ILE A 288 26.58 -15.48 52.78
C ILE A 288 27.87 -16.34 52.67
N GLN A 289 28.65 -16.42 51.56
CA GLN A 289 29.98 -17.08 51.51
C GLN A 289 30.60 -17.20 50.09
N ASN A 290 31.96 -17.34 50.04
CA ASN A 290 32.82 -17.43 48.84
C ASN A 290 32.49 -18.60 47.88
N PRO A 291 32.54 -18.40 46.53
CA PRO A 291 32.12 -19.40 45.57
C PRO A 291 33.23 -20.21 44.89
N PRO A 292 32.97 -21.46 44.43
CA PRO A 292 33.92 -22.29 43.68
C PRO A 292 33.99 -22.00 42.16
N SER A 293 35.16 -22.30 41.58
CA SER A 293 35.72 -21.87 40.28
C SER A 293 35.05 -22.41 38.99
N HIS A 294 34.02 -23.21 39.04
CA HIS A 294 33.50 -23.92 37.83
C HIS A 294 32.55 -23.11 36.94
N LYS A 295 31.90 -22.08 37.50
CA LYS A 295 30.87 -21.32 36.78
C LYS A 295 31.42 -20.27 35.80
N LYS A 296 32.64 -19.80 35.98
CA LYS A 296 33.29 -18.84 35.06
C LYS A 296 33.57 -19.42 33.65
N LYS A 297 33.83 -20.73 33.55
CA LYS A 297 34.13 -21.38 32.24
C LYS A 297 32.93 -21.44 31.29
N ILE A 298 31.72 -21.63 31.81
CA ILE A 298 30.49 -21.74 31.00
C ILE A 298 30.09 -20.37 30.43
N CYS A 299 30.18 -19.29 31.22
CA CYS A 299 29.91 -17.93 30.74
C CYS A 299 30.90 -17.50 29.66
N TYR A 300 32.16 -17.87 29.76
CA TYR A 300 33.21 -17.51 28.78
C TYR A 300 33.04 -18.25 27.44
N GLN A 301 32.60 -19.50 27.45
CA GLN A 301 32.28 -20.25 26.21
C GLN A 301 31.04 -19.67 25.49
N PHE A 302 30.07 -19.21 26.25
CA PHE A 302 28.84 -18.65 25.67
C PHE A 302 29.08 -17.28 25.01
N LEU A 303 29.90 -16.42 25.63
CA LEU A 303 30.33 -15.14 25.03
C LEU A 303 31.14 -15.34 23.75
N LYS A 304 31.94 -16.40 23.65
CA LYS A 304 32.66 -16.78 22.42
C LYS A 304 31.72 -17.19 21.29
N ILE A 305 30.64 -17.88 21.59
CA ILE A 305 29.63 -18.28 20.59
C ILE A 305 28.82 -17.07 20.07
N LEU A 306 28.49 -16.11 20.93
CA LEU A 306 27.83 -14.87 20.56
C LEU A 306 28.73 -13.97 19.70
N SER A 307 30.02 -13.84 20.01
CA SER A 307 30.95 -13.03 19.22
C SER A 307 31.24 -13.64 17.85
N ALA A 308 31.29 -14.96 17.72
CA ALA A 308 31.43 -15.65 16.43
C ALA A 308 30.23 -15.45 15.51
N LYS A 309 29.00 -15.38 16.08
CA LYS A 309 27.77 -15.07 15.26
C LYS A 309 27.73 -13.63 14.80
N THR A 310 28.27 -12.68 15.54
CA THR A 310 28.34 -11.27 15.13
C THR A 310 29.33 -11.09 13.98
N GLN A 311 30.46 -11.85 13.96
CA GLN A 311 31.43 -11.83 12.86
C GLN A 311 30.89 -12.44 11.55
N ILE A 312 30.06 -13.49 11.63
CA ILE A 312 29.43 -14.09 10.42
C ILE A 312 28.43 -13.11 9.77
N ARG A 313 27.79 -12.24 10.56
CA ARG A 313 26.85 -11.23 10.05
C ARG A 313 27.54 -10.08 9.30
N ILE A 314 28.81 -9.79 9.63
CA ILE A 314 29.61 -8.73 8.98
C ILE A 314 30.21 -9.21 7.65
N MET A 315 30.31 -10.52 7.41
CA MET A 315 30.85 -11.09 6.17
C MET A 315 29.76 -11.37 5.10
N GLN A 316 28.48 -11.08 5.37
CA GLN A 316 27.35 -11.26 4.43
C GLN A 316 26.71 -9.93 3.99
N THR A 317 27.29 -8.78 4.36
CA THR A 317 27.01 -7.45 3.79
C THR A 317 28.15 -7.02 2.88
#